data_fccb622be4f62b038a6c6e748d3fdf28
#
_entry.id   fccb622be4f62b038a6c6e748d3fdf28
#
_cell.length_a   1.000
_cell.length_b   1.000
_cell.length_c   1.000
_cell.angle_alpha   90.00
_cell.angle_beta   90.00
_cell.angle_gamma   90.00
#
_symmetry.space_group_name_H-M   'P 1'
#
loop_
_entity.id
_entity.type
_entity.pdbx_description
1 polymer ?
#
loop_
_entity_poly.entity_id
_entity_poly.type
_entity_poly.pdbx_seq_one_letter_code
_entity_poly.pdbx_strand_id
1 'polypeptide(L)'
;MIQDYLILSIILFCIGILGVVSRRNVLIIFMSIELMLNAANLAFITFSRFHESMDGHVLAMMVMAVAAAEAALALAVVILLHKHKGKLDSNVFSLLKG
;
A
#
# COMPACT_ATOMS: atom_id res chain seq x y z
N MET A 1 -21.61 6.86 -14.77
CA MET A 1 -20.22 6.50 -14.96
C MET A 1 -19.30 7.01 -13.86
N ILE A 2 -19.31 8.31 -13.60
CA ILE A 2 -18.49 8.89 -12.52
C ILE A 2 -18.86 8.31 -11.17
N GLN A 3 -20.14 8.13 -10.89
CA GLN A 3 -20.60 7.54 -9.64
C GLN A 3 -20.11 6.12 -9.47
N ASP A 4 -20.02 5.35 -10.55
CA ASP A 4 -19.54 3.97 -10.51
C ASP A 4 -18.07 3.91 -10.09
N TYR A 5 -17.26 4.82 -10.62
CA TYR A 5 -15.83 4.88 -10.26
C TYR A 5 -15.63 5.33 -8.81
N LEU A 6 -16.46 6.26 -8.33
CA LEU A 6 -16.40 6.68 -6.94
C LEU A 6 -16.78 5.56 -5.98
N ILE A 7 -17.83 4.80 -6.34
CA ILE A 7 -18.26 3.65 -5.54
C ILE A 7 -17.15 2.62 -5.50
N LEU A 8 -16.53 2.33 -6.64
CA LEU A 8 -15.40 1.40 -6.70
C LEU A 8 -14.24 1.88 -5.84
N SER A 9 -13.94 3.18 -5.89
CA SER A 9 -12.88 3.77 -5.08
C SER A 9 -13.15 3.57 -3.58
N ILE A 10 -14.39 3.83 -3.15
CA ILE A 10 -14.78 3.66 -1.75
C ILE A 10 -14.67 2.19 -1.33
N ILE A 11 -15.12 1.26 -2.17
CA ILE A 11 -15.05 -0.17 -1.88
C ILE A 11 -13.60 -0.60 -1.74
N LEU A 12 -12.74 -0.20 -2.64
CA LEU A 12 -11.31 -0.54 -2.60
C LEU A 12 -10.65 0.02 -1.34
N PHE A 13 -10.97 1.26 -0.99
CA PHE A 13 -10.43 1.89 0.20
C PHE A 13 -10.86 1.13 1.45
N CYS A 14 -12.12 0.74 1.52
CA CYS A 14 -12.65 -0.03 2.66
C CYS A 14 -11.98 -1.39 2.78
N ILE A 15 -11.75 -2.07 1.66
CA ILE A 15 -11.03 -3.34 1.64
C ILE A 15 -9.61 -3.14 2.17
N GLY A 16 -8.95 -2.05 1.78
CA GLY A 16 -7.63 -1.70 2.27
C GLY A 16 -7.63 -1.50 3.79
N ILE A 17 -8.61 -0.78 4.31
CA ILE A 17 -8.73 -0.56 5.75
C ILE A 17 -8.89 -1.90 6.48
N LEU A 18 -9.75 -2.77 5.97
CA LEU A 18 -9.95 -4.09 6.57
C LEU A 18 -8.65 -4.90 6.59
N GLY A 19 -7.86 -4.80 5.53
CA GLY A 19 -6.56 -5.47 5.48
C GLY A 19 -5.60 -4.95 6.53
N VAL A 20 -5.56 -3.64 6.74
CA VAL A 20 -4.67 -3.04 7.74
C VAL A 20 -5.07 -3.45 9.15
N VAL A 21 -6.38 -3.41 9.44
CA VAL A 21 -6.89 -3.67 10.79
C VAL A 21 -6.84 -5.14 11.15
N SER A 22 -7.10 -6.03 10.18
CA SER A 22 -7.31 -7.44 10.45
C SER A 22 -6.04 -8.30 10.40
N ARG A 23 -4.95 -7.80 9.82
CA ARG A 23 -3.74 -8.60 9.62
C ARG A 23 -2.56 -8.07 10.41
N ARG A 24 -1.74 -9.01 10.92
CA ARG A 24 -0.52 -8.67 11.65
C ARG A 24 0.73 -8.74 10.77
N ASN A 25 0.61 -9.37 9.60
CA ASN A 25 1.73 -9.50 8.68
C ASN A 25 2.04 -8.14 8.07
N VAL A 26 3.28 -7.69 8.22
CA VAL A 26 3.73 -6.38 7.73
C VAL A 26 3.54 -6.27 6.23
N LEU A 27 3.79 -7.34 5.49
CA LEU A 27 3.64 -7.33 4.03
C LEU A 27 2.19 -7.11 3.61
N ILE A 28 1.25 -7.77 4.29
CA ILE A 28 -0.18 -7.60 4.00
C ILE A 28 -0.63 -6.19 4.36
N ILE A 29 -0.15 -5.65 5.48
CA ILE A 29 -0.45 -4.27 5.87
C ILE A 29 0.06 -3.31 4.82
N PHE A 30 1.28 -3.50 4.33
CA PHE A 30 1.85 -2.67 3.29
C PHE A 30 1.04 -2.73 2.00
N MET A 31 0.67 -3.94 1.55
CA MET A 31 -0.15 -4.12 0.36
C MET A 31 -1.53 -3.47 0.52
N SER A 32 -2.09 -3.53 1.72
CA SER A 32 -3.39 -2.91 2.01
C SER A 32 -3.30 -1.38 1.94
N ILE A 33 -2.22 -0.80 2.43
CA ILE A 33 -1.97 0.65 2.31
C ILE A 33 -1.81 1.03 0.85
N GLU A 34 -1.12 0.23 0.05
CA GLU A 34 -0.97 0.48 -1.38
C GLU A 34 -2.34 0.43 -2.08
N LEU A 35 -3.21 -0.49 -1.68
CA LEU A 35 -4.57 -0.56 -2.21
C LEU A 35 -5.36 0.70 -1.85
N MET A 36 -5.20 1.21 -0.63
CA MET A 36 -5.83 2.46 -0.21
C MET A 36 -5.34 3.64 -1.04
N LEU A 37 -4.05 3.70 -1.33
CA LEU A 37 -3.48 4.75 -2.18
C LEU A 37 -4.03 4.66 -3.61
N ASN A 38 -4.15 3.45 -4.15
CA ASN A 38 -4.77 3.26 -5.47
C ASN A 38 -6.23 3.71 -5.48
N ALA A 39 -6.96 3.44 -4.41
CA ALA A 39 -8.35 3.88 -4.29
C ALA A 39 -8.44 5.41 -4.28
N ALA A 40 -7.54 6.07 -3.53
CA ALA A 40 -7.48 7.53 -3.50
C ALA A 40 -7.14 8.09 -4.89
N ASN A 41 -6.22 7.45 -5.60
CA ASN A 41 -5.85 7.87 -6.96
C ASN A 41 -7.02 7.75 -7.92
N LEU A 42 -7.78 6.66 -7.81
CA LEU A 42 -8.98 6.48 -8.63
C LEU A 42 -9.98 7.62 -8.37
N ALA A 43 -10.15 8.01 -7.11
CA ALA A 43 -11.00 9.13 -6.74
C ALA A 43 -10.48 10.44 -7.34
N PHE A 44 -9.17 10.70 -7.26
CA PHE A 44 -8.56 11.92 -7.85
C PHE A 44 -8.82 11.99 -9.35
N ILE A 45 -8.61 10.88 -10.05
CA ILE A 45 -8.82 10.83 -11.50
C ILE A 45 -10.31 11.02 -11.82
N THR A 46 -11.19 10.43 -11.04
CA THR A 46 -12.64 10.56 -11.23
C THR A 46 -13.09 12.00 -11.05
N PHE A 47 -12.65 12.65 -9.98
CA PHE A 47 -13.00 14.07 -9.74
C PHE A 47 -12.37 14.97 -10.81
N SER A 48 -11.17 14.66 -11.25
CA SER A 48 -10.50 15.41 -12.31
C SER A 48 -11.33 15.39 -13.59
N ARG A 49 -11.85 14.23 -13.96
CA ARG A 49 -12.68 14.09 -15.15
C ARG A 49 -14.02 14.81 -14.97
N PHE A 50 -14.61 14.73 -13.78
CA PHE A 50 -15.85 15.42 -13.48
C PHE A 50 -15.72 16.94 -13.65
N HIS A 51 -14.61 17.49 -13.17
CA HIS A 51 -14.35 18.94 -13.25
C HIS A 51 -13.65 19.36 -14.54
N GLU A 52 -13.39 18.42 -15.43
CA GLU A 52 -12.64 18.67 -16.68
C GLU A 52 -11.30 19.36 -16.40
N SER A 53 -10.64 18.96 -15.33
CA SER A 53 -9.36 19.49 -14.88
C SER A 53 -8.28 18.43 -14.94
N MET A 54 -7.04 18.85 -15.12
CA MET A 54 -5.89 17.94 -15.09
C MET A 54 -5.23 17.85 -13.72
N ASP A 55 -5.71 18.64 -12.76
CA ASP A 55 -5.07 18.71 -11.43
C ASP A 55 -5.11 17.36 -10.72
N GLY A 56 -6.26 16.66 -10.77
CA GLY A 56 -6.38 15.35 -10.14
C GLY A 56 -5.50 14.30 -10.82
N HIS A 57 -5.31 14.40 -12.13
CA HIS A 57 -4.41 13.49 -12.85
C HIS A 57 -2.97 13.72 -12.44
N VAL A 58 -2.56 14.98 -12.29
CA VAL A 58 -1.20 15.30 -11.84
C VAL A 58 -0.96 14.78 -10.43
N LEU A 59 -1.93 15.00 -9.53
CA LEU A 59 -1.83 14.49 -8.16
C LEU A 59 -1.74 12.98 -8.15
N ALA A 60 -2.55 12.30 -8.95
CA ALA A 60 -2.53 10.85 -9.04
C ALA A 60 -1.17 10.34 -9.51
N MET A 61 -0.58 10.99 -10.51
CA MET A 61 0.74 10.62 -11.00
C MET A 61 1.81 10.81 -9.94
N MET A 62 1.73 11.90 -9.17
CA MET A 62 2.67 12.15 -8.07
C MET A 62 2.55 11.07 -6.99
N VAL A 63 1.32 10.72 -6.61
CA VAL A 63 1.10 9.68 -5.61
C VAL A 63 1.58 8.33 -6.12
N MET A 64 1.36 8.03 -7.40
CA MET A 64 1.86 6.79 -8.01
C MET A 64 3.37 6.71 -7.97
N ALA A 65 4.06 7.82 -8.25
CA ALA A 65 5.52 7.86 -8.20
C ALA A 65 6.02 7.61 -6.77
N VAL A 66 5.41 8.24 -5.78
CA VAL A 66 5.75 8.05 -4.37
C VAL A 66 5.46 6.61 -3.95
N ALA A 67 4.30 6.09 -4.33
CA ALA A 67 3.92 4.71 -4.00
C ALA A 67 4.89 3.71 -4.61
N ALA A 68 5.33 3.94 -5.84
CA ALA A 68 6.30 3.07 -6.50
C ALA A 68 7.64 3.09 -5.77
N ALA A 69 8.10 4.27 -5.36
CA ALA A 69 9.34 4.42 -4.59
C ALA A 69 9.23 3.71 -3.24
N GLU A 70 8.10 3.88 -2.55
CA GLU A 70 7.85 3.21 -1.27
C GLU A 70 7.80 1.70 -1.44
N ALA A 71 7.18 1.21 -2.52
CA ALA A 71 7.11 -0.22 -2.80
C ALA A 71 8.50 -0.81 -3.02
N ALA A 72 9.34 -0.11 -3.79
CA ALA A 72 10.71 -0.55 -4.03
C ALA A 72 11.51 -0.59 -2.73
N LEU A 73 11.39 0.46 -1.90
CA LEU A 73 12.06 0.53 -0.62
C LEU A 73 11.58 -0.58 0.32
N ALA A 74 10.27 -0.77 0.40
CA ALA A 74 9.68 -1.80 1.25
C ALA A 74 10.12 -3.20 0.83
N LEU A 75 10.17 -3.44 -0.48
CA LEU A 75 10.64 -4.72 -1.00
C LEU A 75 12.09 -4.97 -0.62
N ALA A 76 12.94 -3.95 -0.74
CA ALA A 76 14.33 -4.04 -0.35
C ALA A 76 14.48 -4.35 1.14
N VAL A 77 13.70 -3.67 1.98
CA VAL A 77 13.70 -3.90 3.43
C VAL A 77 13.24 -5.33 3.75
N VAL A 78 12.17 -5.79 3.10
CA VAL A 78 11.65 -7.14 3.32
C VAL A 78 12.71 -8.18 2.94
N ILE A 79 13.39 -7.99 1.81
CA ILE A 79 14.45 -8.91 1.38
C ILE A 79 15.59 -8.95 2.39
N LEU A 80 16.01 -7.77 2.87
CA LEU A 80 17.07 -7.70 3.88
C LEU A 80 16.67 -8.39 5.18
N LEU A 81 15.45 -8.12 5.65
CA LEU A 81 14.93 -8.74 6.86
C LEU A 81 14.84 -10.25 6.71
N HIS A 82 14.41 -10.71 5.53
CA HIS A 82 14.30 -12.14 5.26
C HIS A 82 15.68 -12.80 5.29
N LYS A 83 16.70 -12.17 4.74
CA LYS A 83 18.08 -12.68 4.77
C LYS A 83 18.63 -12.76 6.18
N HIS A 84 18.36 -11.75 7.00
CA HIS A 84 18.89 -11.68 8.36
C HIS A 84 18.03 -12.42 9.37
N LYS A 85 16.78 -12.67 9.05
CA LYS A 85 15.83 -13.33 9.95
C LYS A 85 16.30 -14.73 10.34
N GLY A 86 16.85 -15.46 9.38
CA GLY A 86 17.41 -16.78 9.66
C GLY A 86 18.50 -16.75 10.71
N LYS A 87 19.41 -15.77 10.61
CA LYS A 87 20.49 -15.59 11.59
C LYS A 87 19.95 -15.13 12.94
N LEU A 88 19.00 -14.17 12.92
CA LEU A 88 18.40 -13.65 14.14
C LEU A 88 17.62 -14.74 14.87
N ASP A 89 16.82 -15.51 14.16
CA ASP A 89 16.05 -16.60 14.74
C ASP A 89 16.97 -17.66 15.34
N SER A 90 18.04 -18.02 14.65
CA SER A 90 19.04 -18.96 15.16
C SER A 90 19.68 -18.44 16.43
N ASN A 91 20.06 -17.16 16.45
CA ASN A 91 20.68 -16.54 17.62
C ASN A 91 19.73 -16.50 18.81
N VAL A 92 18.47 -16.13 18.55
CA VAL A 92 17.44 -16.09 19.59
C VAL A 92 17.17 -17.47 20.15
N PHE A 93 17.12 -18.48 19.28
CA PHE A 93 16.95 -19.87 19.69
C PHE A 93 18.12 -20.33 20.55
N SER A 94 19.33 -19.99 20.16
CA SER A 94 20.52 -20.32 20.95
C SER A 94 20.47 -19.70 22.33
N LEU A 95 20.06 -18.42 22.40
CA LEU A 95 19.94 -17.72 23.68
C LEU A 95 18.86 -18.32 24.56
N LEU A 96 17.73 -18.72 23.98
CA LEU A 96 16.63 -19.31 24.72
C LEU A 96 16.95 -20.73 25.22
N LYS A 97 17.73 -21.47 24.45
CA LYS A 97 18.14 -22.80 24.86
C LYS A 97 19.28 -22.79 25.85
N GLY A 98 19.88 -21.64 26.05
CA GLY A 98 20.93 -21.46 27.03
C GLY A 98 22.17 -22.15 26.76
#